data_a4518553e0103ce9c597582723443f51
#
_entry.id   a4518553e0103ce9c597582723443f51
#
_cell.length_a   1.000
_cell.length_b   1.000
_cell.length_c   1.000
_cell.angle_alpha   90.00
_cell.angle_beta   90.00
_cell.angle_gamma   90.00
#
_symmetry.space_group_name_H-M   'P 1'
#
loop_
_entity.id
_entity.type
_entity.pdbx_description
1 polymer ?
#
loop_
_entity_poly.entity_id
_entity_poly.type
_entity_poly.pdbx_seq_one_letter_code
_entity_poly.pdbx_strand_id
1 'polypeptide(L)'
;FFDAKGVVEGLLEILRIPKVRFRVADPDTYGWLQPGCAAEILAADGVIGWVGTIHPLALQNFGIEVPVVAFELSVAMLQRLARKDLPIVEPPTYPGISIDLAIVVDEKVTCEQLMQRLHSAGGKLLVDVRLFDVYRDRVRVGEGKKSMAFSLTYRADNRTLTSEEVEKTHTKLVEKVMRSTGGEVRS
;
A
#
# COMPACT_ATOMS: atom_id res chain seq x y z
N PHE A 1 7.01 -11.34 6.42
CA PHE A 1 6.35 -10.07 6.77
C PHE A 1 5.12 -9.81 5.90
N PHE A 2 5.27 -9.78 4.57
CA PHE A 2 4.17 -9.41 3.67
C PHE A 2 3.01 -10.41 3.66
N ASP A 3 3.26 -11.70 3.88
CA ASP A 3 2.20 -12.71 4.00
C ASP A 3 1.31 -12.44 5.21
N ALA A 4 1.92 -12.21 6.38
CA ALA A 4 1.18 -11.86 7.59
C ALA A 4 0.47 -10.50 7.47
N LYS A 5 1.12 -9.52 6.82
CA LYS A 5 0.49 -8.23 6.53
C LYS A 5 -0.75 -8.41 5.65
N GLY A 6 -0.69 -9.24 4.61
CA GLY A 6 -1.83 -9.54 3.75
C GLY A 6 -2.99 -10.20 4.50
N VAL A 7 -2.70 -11.12 5.44
CA VAL A 7 -3.72 -11.72 6.33
C VAL A 7 -4.40 -10.63 7.18
N VAL A 8 -3.61 -9.74 7.77
CA VAL A 8 -4.13 -8.62 8.57
C VAL A 8 -4.98 -7.68 7.72
N GLU A 9 -4.50 -7.30 6.53
CA GLU A 9 -5.25 -6.44 5.61
C GLU A 9 -6.59 -7.06 5.23
N GLY A 10 -6.60 -8.36 4.85
CA GLY A 10 -7.83 -9.07 4.54
C GLY A 10 -8.82 -9.14 5.71
N LEU A 11 -8.33 -9.37 6.93
CA LEU A 11 -9.16 -9.35 8.14
C LEU A 11 -9.78 -7.97 8.37
N LEU A 12 -8.98 -6.91 8.27
CA LEU A 12 -9.44 -5.53 8.48
C LEU A 12 -10.42 -5.08 7.38
N GLU A 13 -10.23 -5.57 6.15
CA GLU A 13 -11.16 -5.35 5.04
C GLU A 13 -12.51 -6.03 5.27
N ILE A 14 -12.52 -7.32 5.68
CA ILE A 14 -13.74 -8.06 6.04
C ILE A 14 -14.52 -7.36 7.16
N LEU A 15 -13.80 -6.88 8.18
CA LEU A 15 -14.36 -6.10 9.28
C LEU A 15 -14.71 -4.65 8.89
N ARG A 16 -14.32 -4.22 7.69
CA ARG A 16 -14.55 -2.87 7.16
C ARG A 16 -14.02 -1.76 8.05
N ILE A 17 -12.85 -2.00 8.62
CA ILE A 17 -12.16 -0.99 9.42
C ILE A 17 -11.72 0.14 8.48
N PRO A 18 -12.19 1.39 8.68
CA PRO A 18 -11.89 2.48 7.76
C PRO A 18 -10.48 3.04 7.99
N LYS A 19 -9.85 3.53 6.91
CA LYS A 19 -8.62 4.32 6.95
C LYS A 19 -7.46 3.61 7.67
N VAL A 20 -7.30 2.31 7.41
CA VAL A 20 -6.16 1.55 7.91
C VAL A 20 -4.88 2.06 7.26
N ARG A 21 -3.84 2.24 8.07
CA ARG A 21 -2.49 2.61 7.64
C ARG A 21 -1.47 1.79 8.39
N PHE A 22 -0.29 1.63 7.80
CA PHE A 22 0.85 0.96 8.41
C PHE A 22 1.98 1.97 8.61
N ARG A 23 2.53 2.03 9.82
CA ARG A 23 3.67 2.87 10.16
C ARG A 23 4.81 1.98 10.61
N VAL A 24 6.05 2.31 10.23
CA VAL A 24 7.22 1.58 10.74
C VAL A 24 7.17 1.54 12.27
N ALA A 25 7.30 0.35 12.84
CA ALA A 25 7.31 0.17 14.28
C ALA A 25 8.58 0.76 14.89
N ASP A 26 8.42 1.44 16.01
CA ASP A 26 9.54 2.00 16.78
C ASP A 26 10.30 0.85 17.49
N PRO A 27 11.59 0.65 17.22
CA PRO A 27 12.38 -0.41 17.85
C PRO A 27 12.46 -0.31 19.38
N ASP A 28 12.37 0.90 19.94
CA ASP A 28 12.43 1.09 21.38
C ASP A 28 11.13 0.61 22.07
N THR A 29 10.00 0.72 21.36
CA THR A 29 8.70 0.23 21.82
C THR A 29 8.53 -1.26 21.58
N TYR A 30 9.04 -1.78 20.46
CA TYR A 30 8.87 -3.17 20.00
C TYR A 30 10.21 -3.89 19.91
N GLY A 31 11.01 -3.88 20.99
CA GLY A 31 12.36 -4.45 21.00
C GLY A 31 12.45 -5.96 20.71
N TRP A 32 11.32 -6.67 20.74
CA TRP A 32 11.22 -8.09 20.34
C TRP A 32 10.95 -8.31 18.85
N LEU A 33 10.73 -7.24 18.09
CA LEU A 33 10.55 -7.28 16.64
C LEU A 33 11.86 -6.91 15.93
N GLN A 34 12.05 -7.46 14.74
CA GLN A 34 13.21 -7.17 13.92
C GLN A 34 13.09 -5.76 13.32
N PRO A 35 14.04 -4.85 13.58
CA PRO A 35 14.04 -3.51 13.00
C PRO A 35 13.96 -3.53 11.48
N GLY A 36 13.13 -2.67 10.90
CA GLY A 36 12.90 -2.59 9.46
C GLY A 36 11.97 -3.68 8.88
N CYS A 37 11.56 -4.67 9.71
CA CYS A 37 10.61 -5.73 9.32
C CYS A 37 9.40 -5.76 10.25
N ALA A 38 8.96 -4.61 10.74
CA ALA A 38 7.83 -4.47 11.66
C ALA A 38 7.06 -3.17 11.40
N ALA A 39 5.76 -3.21 11.59
CA ALA A 39 4.87 -2.07 11.43
C ALA A 39 3.80 -2.04 12.51
N GLU A 40 3.46 -0.85 12.98
CA GLU A 40 2.22 -0.58 13.70
C GLU A 40 1.06 -0.48 12.74
N ILE A 41 -0.09 -0.96 13.17
CA ILE A 41 -1.34 -0.91 12.44
C ILE A 41 -2.20 0.20 13.05
N LEU A 42 -2.50 1.20 12.25
CA LEU A 42 -3.28 2.36 12.68
C LEU A 42 -4.65 2.34 12.01
N ALA A 43 -5.68 2.67 12.78
CA ALA A 43 -7.02 2.94 12.27
C ALA A 43 -7.67 4.04 13.10
N ALA A 44 -8.50 4.88 12.48
CA ALA A 44 -9.00 6.10 13.09
C ALA A 44 -7.84 6.95 13.66
N ASP A 45 -7.83 7.21 14.95
CA ASP A 45 -6.86 8.09 15.59
C ASP A 45 -5.84 7.35 16.47
N GLY A 46 -5.72 6.02 16.30
CA GLY A 46 -4.84 5.24 17.17
C GLY A 46 -4.26 3.98 16.59
N VAL A 47 -3.29 3.43 17.33
CA VAL A 47 -2.70 2.11 17.05
C VAL A 47 -3.70 1.04 17.48
N ILE A 48 -4.02 0.13 16.58
CA ILE A 48 -4.93 -1.00 16.82
C ILE A 48 -4.20 -2.34 16.92
N GLY A 49 -2.91 -2.34 16.63
CA GLY A 49 -2.08 -3.53 16.68
C GLY A 49 -0.73 -3.34 16.00
N TRP A 50 -0.04 -4.44 15.83
CA TRP A 50 1.24 -4.49 15.13
C TRP A 50 1.36 -5.77 14.29
N VAL A 51 2.26 -5.77 13.31
CA VAL A 51 2.68 -6.93 12.52
C VAL A 51 4.19 -6.86 12.31
N GLY A 52 4.90 -7.97 12.48
CA GLY A 52 6.36 -7.93 12.31
C GLY A 52 7.02 -9.30 12.34
N THR A 53 8.27 -9.33 11.90
CA THR A 53 9.17 -10.47 12.08
C THR A 53 9.72 -10.43 13.50
N ILE A 54 9.65 -11.56 14.21
CA ILE A 54 10.21 -11.66 15.57
C ILE A 54 11.74 -11.60 15.48
N HIS A 55 12.35 -10.84 16.40
CA HIS A 55 13.80 -10.68 16.43
C HIS A 55 14.50 -12.04 16.68
N PRO A 56 15.57 -12.38 15.93
CA PRO A 56 16.25 -13.68 16.09
C PRO A 56 16.70 -13.98 17.52
N LEU A 57 17.19 -12.99 18.28
CA LEU A 57 17.57 -13.18 19.68
C LEU A 57 16.37 -13.54 20.57
N ALA A 58 15.19 -13.00 20.29
CA ALA A 58 13.98 -13.39 21.02
C ALA A 58 13.61 -14.84 20.72
N LEU A 59 13.68 -15.29 19.44
CA LEU A 59 13.41 -16.66 19.04
C LEU A 59 14.38 -17.66 19.69
N GLN A 60 15.66 -17.32 19.79
CA GLN A 60 16.69 -18.16 20.44
C GLN A 60 16.35 -18.44 21.89
N ASN A 61 15.80 -17.47 22.63
CA ASN A 61 15.40 -17.67 24.03
C ASN A 61 14.29 -18.73 24.21
N PHE A 62 13.55 -19.02 23.11
CA PHE A 62 12.50 -20.03 23.09
C PHE A 62 12.92 -21.30 22.33
N GLY A 63 14.19 -21.41 21.89
CA GLY A 63 14.67 -22.54 21.10
C GLY A 63 14.07 -22.64 19.70
N ILE A 64 13.61 -21.52 19.12
CA ILE A 64 13.02 -21.47 17.80
C ILE A 64 14.11 -21.06 16.79
N GLU A 65 14.40 -21.95 15.85
CA GLU A 65 15.46 -21.77 14.85
C GLU A 65 14.96 -21.26 13.49
N VAL A 66 13.65 -21.22 13.29
CA VAL A 66 13.03 -20.76 12.04
C VAL A 66 12.53 -19.32 12.17
N PRO A 67 12.54 -18.53 11.09
CA PRO A 67 11.95 -17.20 11.10
C PRO A 67 10.44 -17.25 11.43
N VAL A 68 10.01 -16.40 12.36
CA VAL A 68 8.60 -16.29 12.75
C VAL A 68 8.13 -14.88 12.44
N VAL A 69 6.97 -14.79 11.79
CA VAL A 69 6.23 -13.53 11.63
C VAL A 69 4.96 -13.63 12.45
N ALA A 70 4.67 -12.56 13.19
CA ALA A 70 3.50 -12.51 14.06
C ALA A 70 2.77 -11.16 13.94
N PHE A 71 1.53 -11.14 14.39
CA PHE A 71 0.76 -9.91 14.56
C PHE A 71 -0.11 -10.00 15.80
N GLU A 72 -0.48 -8.84 16.32
CA GLU A 72 -1.43 -8.70 17.39
C GLU A 72 -2.42 -7.57 17.07
N LEU A 73 -3.69 -7.80 17.33
CA LEU A 73 -4.76 -6.83 17.10
C LEU A 73 -5.63 -6.69 18.34
N SER A 74 -5.95 -5.46 18.70
CA SER A 74 -6.86 -5.15 19.81
C SER A 74 -8.30 -5.48 19.42
N VAL A 75 -8.85 -6.59 19.95
CA VAL A 75 -10.24 -7.01 19.71
C VAL A 75 -11.23 -5.91 20.10
N ALA A 76 -10.98 -5.20 21.21
CA ALA A 76 -11.84 -4.10 21.64
C ALA A 76 -11.89 -2.96 20.61
N MET A 77 -10.74 -2.63 20.02
CA MET A 77 -10.67 -1.63 18.95
C MET A 77 -11.37 -2.11 17.68
N LEU A 78 -11.15 -3.38 17.29
CA LEU A 78 -11.83 -3.97 16.13
C LEU A 78 -13.36 -3.93 16.30
N GLN A 79 -13.88 -4.34 17.45
CA GLN A 79 -15.32 -4.29 17.74
C GLN A 79 -15.89 -2.87 17.66
N ARG A 80 -15.14 -1.87 18.16
CA ARG A 80 -15.56 -0.47 18.12
C ARG A 80 -15.56 0.11 16.71
N LEU A 81 -14.61 -0.27 15.87
CA LEU A 81 -14.37 0.32 14.55
C LEU A 81 -15.08 -0.45 13.43
N ALA A 82 -15.38 -1.73 13.64
CA ALA A 82 -16.05 -2.57 12.65
C ALA A 82 -17.40 -1.98 12.23
N ARG A 83 -17.62 -1.88 10.93
CA ARG A 83 -18.89 -1.40 10.37
C ARG A 83 -19.80 -2.58 10.08
N LYS A 84 -21.00 -2.54 10.69
CA LYS A 84 -22.04 -3.56 10.50
C LYS A 84 -22.88 -3.33 9.24
N ASP A 85 -23.03 -2.06 8.86
CA ASP A 85 -23.83 -1.69 7.70
C ASP A 85 -23.08 -2.00 6.41
N LEU A 86 -23.75 -2.75 5.56
CA LEU A 86 -23.31 -3.08 4.21
C LEU A 86 -23.96 -2.09 3.25
N PRO A 87 -23.30 -1.00 2.83
CA PRO A 87 -23.80 -0.27 1.68
C PRO A 87 -23.79 -1.23 0.49
N ILE A 88 -24.94 -1.42 -0.13
CA ILE A 88 -25.01 -2.13 -1.41
C ILE A 88 -24.29 -1.22 -2.41
N VAL A 89 -23.12 -1.65 -2.83
CA VAL A 89 -22.40 -0.96 -3.91
C VAL A 89 -22.83 -1.64 -5.20
N GLU A 90 -23.57 -0.92 -6.02
CA GLU A 90 -23.93 -1.41 -7.35
C GLU A 90 -22.65 -1.64 -8.17
N PRO A 91 -22.57 -2.77 -8.90
CA PRO A 91 -21.45 -3.00 -9.81
C PRO A 91 -21.35 -1.85 -10.81
N PRO A 92 -20.14 -1.45 -11.18
CA PRO A 92 -19.96 -0.38 -12.16
C PRO A 92 -20.58 -0.76 -13.51
N THR A 93 -21.41 0.12 -14.04
CA THR A 93 -22.12 -0.08 -15.31
C THR A 93 -21.19 0.06 -16.52
N TYR A 94 -20.18 0.92 -16.42
CA TYR A 94 -19.24 1.20 -17.52
C TYR A 94 -17.89 0.56 -17.28
N PRO A 95 -17.22 0.01 -18.34
CA PRO A 95 -15.92 -0.61 -18.22
C PRO A 95 -14.84 0.42 -17.87
N GLY A 96 -13.83 0.00 -17.10
CA GLY A 96 -12.61 0.76 -16.86
C GLY A 96 -11.54 0.47 -17.91
N ILE A 97 -10.62 1.43 -18.07
CA ILE A 97 -9.41 1.27 -18.87
C ILE A 97 -8.22 1.28 -17.91
N SER A 98 -7.38 0.24 -17.97
CA SER A 98 -6.19 0.14 -17.11
C SER A 98 -4.93 0.46 -17.92
N ILE A 99 -4.04 1.26 -17.31
CA ILE A 99 -2.71 1.61 -17.85
C ILE A 99 -1.68 1.29 -16.77
N ASP A 100 -0.61 0.62 -17.17
CA ASP A 100 0.49 0.32 -16.30
C ASP A 100 1.51 1.46 -16.31
N LEU A 101 2.05 1.78 -15.13
CA LEU A 101 3.01 2.85 -14.92
C LEU A 101 4.13 2.37 -14.00
N ALA A 102 5.36 2.33 -14.51
CA ALA A 102 6.55 2.04 -13.72
C ALA A 102 7.28 3.34 -13.36
N ILE A 103 7.52 3.54 -12.08
CA ILE A 103 8.18 4.75 -11.55
C ILE A 103 9.46 4.36 -10.83
N VAL A 104 10.58 4.94 -11.24
CA VAL A 104 11.86 4.84 -10.54
C VAL A 104 11.96 5.95 -9.50
N VAL A 105 12.19 5.57 -8.26
CA VAL A 105 12.31 6.49 -7.13
C VAL A 105 13.47 6.08 -6.21
N ASP A 106 13.86 6.99 -5.32
CA ASP A 106 14.79 6.69 -4.23
C ASP A 106 14.26 5.55 -3.34
N GLU A 107 15.15 4.69 -2.83
CA GLU A 107 14.78 3.54 -1.96
C GLU A 107 13.97 3.97 -0.72
N LYS A 108 14.17 5.19 -0.23
CA LYS A 108 13.45 5.74 0.93
C LYS A 108 11.99 6.06 0.66
N VAL A 109 11.61 6.25 -0.60
CA VAL A 109 10.22 6.56 -0.96
C VAL A 109 9.36 5.30 -0.76
N THR A 110 8.36 5.38 0.11
CA THR A 110 7.48 4.24 0.38
C THR A 110 6.41 4.05 -0.70
N CYS A 111 5.91 2.82 -0.84
CA CYS A 111 4.78 2.54 -1.72
C CYS A 111 3.55 3.38 -1.33
N GLU A 112 3.26 3.50 -0.04
CA GLU A 112 2.13 4.31 0.47
C GLU A 112 2.22 5.77 0.03
N GLN A 113 3.42 6.37 0.11
CA GLN A 113 3.64 7.74 -0.36
C GLN A 113 3.34 7.89 -1.85
N LEU A 114 3.77 6.94 -2.69
CA LEU A 114 3.48 6.97 -4.12
C LEU A 114 2.00 6.76 -4.41
N MET A 115 1.35 5.79 -3.76
CA MET A 115 -0.09 5.55 -3.91
C MET A 115 -0.92 6.79 -3.53
N GLN A 116 -0.60 7.44 -2.42
CA GLN A 116 -1.27 8.69 -2.02
C GLN A 116 -1.11 9.80 -3.06
N ARG A 117 0.08 9.94 -3.66
CA ARG A 117 0.34 10.94 -4.72
C ARG A 117 -0.40 10.59 -6.01
N LEU A 118 -0.42 9.30 -6.41
CA LEU A 118 -1.15 8.83 -7.56
C LEU A 118 -2.66 9.10 -7.39
N HIS A 119 -3.25 8.74 -6.26
CA HIS A 119 -4.67 9.01 -5.97
C HIS A 119 -4.97 10.52 -5.97
N SER A 120 -4.13 11.34 -5.35
CA SER A 120 -4.35 12.79 -5.29
C SER A 120 -4.19 13.46 -6.66
N ALA A 121 -3.33 12.93 -7.54
CA ALA A 121 -3.10 13.45 -8.88
C ALA A 121 -4.14 12.97 -9.90
N GLY A 122 -4.69 11.77 -9.73
CA GLY A 122 -5.56 11.10 -10.70
C GLY A 122 -6.98 11.65 -10.78
N GLY A 123 -7.42 12.40 -9.76
CA GLY A 123 -8.74 13.02 -9.73
C GLY A 123 -9.88 12.00 -9.73
N LYS A 124 -11.06 12.41 -10.21
CA LYS A 124 -12.28 11.58 -10.14
C LYS A 124 -12.31 10.39 -11.08
N LEU A 125 -11.51 10.42 -12.15
CA LEU A 125 -11.50 9.35 -13.14
C LEU A 125 -10.60 8.16 -12.74
N LEU A 126 -9.60 8.38 -11.87
CA LEU A 126 -8.78 7.31 -11.34
C LEU A 126 -9.51 6.61 -10.20
N VAL A 127 -10.00 5.40 -10.45
CA VAL A 127 -10.83 4.64 -9.50
C VAL A 127 -10.05 3.58 -8.74
N ASP A 128 -8.91 3.12 -9.28
CA ASP A 128 -8.06 2.13 -8.62
C ASP A 128 -6.58 2.34 -8.93
N VAL A 129 -5.73 2.06 -7.95
CA VAL A 129 -4.26 2.07 -8.05
C VAL A 129 -3.74 0.84 -7.36
N ARG A 130 -3.12 -0.06 -8.09
CA ARG A 130 -2.61 -1.32 -7.57
C ARG A 130 -1.11 -1.47 -7.88
N LEU A 131 -0.29 -1.62 -6.83
CA LEU A 131 1.11 -2.04 -7.00
C LEU A 131 1.12 -3.52 -7.40
N PHE A 132 1.87 -3.87 -8.45
CA PHE A 132 2.03 -5.26 -8.85
C PHE A 132 3.47 -5.73 -8.93
N ASP A 133 4.46 -4.80 -8.98
CA ASP A 133 5.88 -5.18 -8.97
C ASP A 133 6.76 -4.12 -8.28
N VAL A 134 7.83 -4.59 -7.63
CA VAL A 134 8.90 -3.77 -7.05
C VAL A 134 10.25 -4.35 -7.48
N TYR A 135 10.90 -3.68 -8.43
CA TYR A 135 12.15 -4.13 -9.00
C TYR A 135 13.35 -3.32 -8.51
N ARG A 136 14.41 -4.03 -8.18
CA ARG A 136 15.69 -3.46 -7.73
C ARG A 136 16.82 -4.03 -8.55
N ASP A 137 17.57 -3.18 -9.21
CA ASP A 137 18.74 -3.57 -9.98
C ASP A 137 19.69 -2.38 -10.05
N ARG A 138 20.92 -2.55 -9.57
CA ARG A 138 21.91 -1.45 -9.53
C ARG A 138 22.26 -0.91 -10.91
N VAL A 139 22.24 -1.76 -11.92
CA VAL A 139 22.64 -1.39 -13.30
C VAL A 139 21.48 -0.74 -14.06
N ARG A 140 20.29 -1.31 -13.93
CA ARG A 140 19.11 -0.90 -14.73
C ARG A 140 18.26 0.18 -14.06
N VAL A 141 18.28 0.26 -12.74
CA VAL A 141 17.47 1.23 -11.97
C VAL A 141 18.34 2.29 -11.30
N GLY A 142 19.59 1.93 -11.00
CA GLY A 142 20.54 2.79 -10.30
C GLY A 142 20.73 2.42 -8.84
N GLU A 143 21.87 2.78 -8.28
CA GLU A 143 22.19 2.54 -6.87
C GLU A 143 21.31 3.39 -5.96
N GLY A 144 20.77 2.80 -4.88
CA GLY A 144 19.88 3.49 -3.95
C GLY A 144 18.49 3.81 -4.50
N LYS A 145 18.13 3.27 -5.66
CA LYS A 145 16.81 3.43 -6.29
C LYS A 145 16.07 2.11 -6.42
N LYS A 146 14.75 2.21 -6.56
CA LYS A 146 13.85 1.10 -6.91
C LYS A 146 12.83 1.55 -7.95
N SER A 147 12.38 0.61 -8.77
CA SER A 147 11.25 0.79 -9.68
C SER A 147 10.01 0.16 -9.07
N MET A 148 8.93 0.91 -8.97
CA MET A 148 7.62 0.39 -8.55
C MET A 148 6.65 0.48 -9.70
N ALA A 149 6.00 -0.64 -10.05
CA ALA A 149 5.06 -0.75 -11.14
C ALA A 149 3.62 -0.81 -10.62
N PHE A 150 2.80 0.10 -11.11
CA PHE A 150 1.40 0.26 -10.72
C PHE A 150 0.48 0.04 -11.90
N SER A 151 -0.63 -0.62 -11.69
CA SER A 151 -1.77 -0.63 -12.61
C SER A 151 -2.78 0.42 -12.17
N LEU A 152 -3.10 1.34 -13.06
CA LEU A 152 -3.96 2.49 -12.85
C LEU A 152 -5.26 2.30 -13.63
N THR A 153 -6.40 2.16 -12.93
CA THR A 153 -7.69 1.96 -13.57
C THR A 153 -8.48 3.26 -13.63
N TYR A 154 -8.84 3.68 -14.83
CA TYR A 154 -9.65 4.86 -15.10
C TYR A 154 -11.07 4.47 -15.47
N ARG A 155 -12.06 5.11 -14.89
CA ARG A 155 -13.49 4.89 -15.18
C ARG A 155 -14.30 6.14 -14.86
N ALA A 156 -15.38 6.36 -15.63
CA ALA A 156 -16.42 7.32 -15.30
C ALA A 156 -17.70 6.58 -14.87
N ASP A 157 -18.48 7.17 -13.97
CA ASP A 157 -19.71 6.54 -13.46
C ASP A 157 -20.90 6.66 -14.42
N ASN A 158 -20.83 7.57 -15.38
CA ASN A 158 -21.97 7.94 -16.25
C ASN A 158 -21.74 7.65 -17.75
N ARG A 159 -20.56 7.18 -18.15
CA ARG A 159 -20.24 6.87 -19.56
C ARG A 159 -18.96 6.04 -19.69
N THR A 160 -18.77 5.45 -20.85
CA THR A 160 -17.48 4.87 -21.24
C THR A 160 -16.47 5.99 -21.56
N LEU A 161 -15.24 5.84 -21.09
CA LEU A 161 -14.14 6.75 -21.40
C LEU A 161 -13.53 6.42 -22.78
N THR A 162 -13.07 7.42 -23.51
CA THR A 162 -12.27 7.22 -24.72
C THR A 162 -10.79 7.06 -24.36
N SER A 163 -10.03 6.37 -25.22
CA SER A 163 -8.57 6.22 -25.03
C SER A 163 -7.86 7.56 -24.94
N GLU A 164 -8.25 8.54 -25.76
CA GLU A 164 -7.68 9.90 -25.75
C GLU A 164 -7.89 10.64 -24.42
N GLU A 165 -9.09 10.51 -23.84
CA GLU A 165 -9.39 11.10 -22.54
C GLU A 165 -8.55 10.49 -21.42
N VAL A 166 -8.37 9.16 -21.47
CA VAL A 166 -7.55 8.44 -20.49
C VAL A 166 -6.09 8.81 -20.63
N GLU A 167 -5.53 8.81 -21.86
CA GLU A 167 -4.14 9.20 -22.13
C GLU A 167 -3.86 10.63 -21.64
N LYS A 168 -4.75 11.57 -21.94
CA LYS A 168 -4.61 12.98 -21.50
C LYS A 168 -4.63 13.09 -19.96
N THR A 169 -5.48 12.32 -19.30
CA THR A 169 -5.57 12.30 -17.83
C THR A 169 -4.33 11.64 -17.23
N HIS A 170 -3.89 10.53 -17.81
CA HIS A 170 -2.71 9.80 -17.40
C HIS A 170 -1.44 10.66 -17.53
N THR A 171 -1.23 11.32 -18.67
CA THR A 171 -0.09 12.22 -18.88
C THR A 171 -0.01 13.31 -17.81
N LYS A 172 -1.13 13.96 -17.49
CA LYS A 172 -1.19 14.98 -16.44
C LYS A 172 -0.90 14.42 -15.05
N LEU A 173 -1.38 13.20 -14.77
CA LEU A 173 -1.10 12.49 -13.52
C LEU A 173 0.40 12.23 -13.40
N VAL A 174 1.00 11.65 -14.43
CA VAL A 174 2.44 11.35 -14.47
C VAL A 174 3.26 12.60 -14.22
N GLU A 175 3.00 13.70 -14.93
CA GLU A 175 3.71 14.97 -14.75
C GLU A 175 3.65 15.47 -13.29
N LYS A 176 2.45 15.41 -12.67
CA LYS A 176 2.28 15.85 -11.28
C LYS A 176 3.06 14.97 -10.29
N VAL A 177 3.00 13.65 -10.49
CA VAL A 177 3.68 12.70 -9.62
C VAL A 177 5.18 12.84 -9.76
N MET A 178 5.72 12.94 -10.98
CA MET A 178 7.16 13.13 -11.21
C MET A 178 7.68 14.41 -10.55
N ARG A 179 6.98 15.53 -10.71
CA ARG A 179 7.35 16.80 -10.05
C ARG A 179 7.37 16.70 -8.52
N SER A 180 6.49 15.90 -7.96
CA SER A 180 6.35 15.80 -6.49
C SER A 180 7.25 14.76 -5.85
N THR A 181 7.75 13.79 -6.61
CA THR A 181 8.58 12.67 -6.11
C THR A 181 10.04 12.77 -6.51
N GLY A 182 10.36 13.60 -7.53
CA GLY A 182 11.67 13.56 -8.19
C GLY A 182 11.95 12.22 -8.90
N GLY A 183 10.90 11.42 -9.12
CA GLY A 183 11.00 10.13 -9.80
C GLY A 183 11.07 10.26 -11.31
N GLU A 184 11.37 9.15 -11.97
CA GLU A 184 11.44 9.03 -13.43
C GLU A 184 10.55 7.88 -13.89
N VAL A 185 9.84 8.07 -15.02
CA VAL A 185 9.09 6.98 -15.64
C VAL A 185 10.07 6.00 -16.26
N ARG A 186 9.90 4.72 -15.95
CA ARG A 186 10.66 3.66 -16.60
C ARG A 186 9.94 3.26 -17.88
N SER A 187 10.58 3.47 -19.01
CA SER A 187 10.18 2.92 -20.32
C SER A 187 10.54 1.45 -20.47
#